data_d534dcac99c1191d0e488aec68dcc320
#
_entry.id   d534dcac99c1191d0e488aec68dcc320
#
_cell.length_a   1.000
_cell.length_b   1.000
_cell.length_c   1.000
_cell.angle_alpha   90.00
_cell.angle_beta   90.00
_cell.angle_gamma   90.00
#
_symmetry.space_group_name_H-M   'P 1'
#
loop_
_entity.id
_entity.type
_entity.pdbx_description
1 polymer ?
#
loop_
_entity_poly.entity_id
_entity_poly.type
_entity_poly.pdbx_seq_one_letter_code
_entity_poly.pdbx_strand_id
1 'polypeptide(L)'
;MVIPWQAGGETLTAVSVTPGEDKTVTLLFTNDVESAYDPIKAFWRDDMSMIGGIAQMTTLIRELRRKEPNVFLFDSGDIFTGALAKLTGGRLAFELMITMGYDAMAIGNHEFEYGHEVFAWQKNRVPFPVLGANFFYRDTDHPYAQAHAIIERNGIRIGVIGIMGQDAVSAIIPSFIAPLDVRKPADAVQKSVDELRDEVDLIVLLTHQGKTAPMQTDAESDPRLQRDIDADIALAGAVKGIDVLFAGHADAGTPEPVVNPDTGTLIMQTYGQATHLGYLQLTLDGKTRKITHYDGKLIPVDPSRWGPDKAVVGKLERYRSMYPEIMVTVGKTEAQMNRKYIEESDVGNLFADIFVEASGADIGFIHGGSLRKDIPAGNVRIVDILDTYPFVDDVIIKQMNGDQVRRALEQSLTFERGLLQLSGLELTYDLQRPQFKRIVSLTRGGKLVMADDQFTISAPGFLSEGGDLYSSFPESVAIGNIGKVSEVVIQYFRGHEVVKVPERGRQKDVTAEKNEQN
;
A
#
# COMPACT_ATOMS: atom_id res chain seq x y z
N MET A 1 -22.31 2.41 -25.39
CA MET A 1 -23.65 2.99 -25.13
C MET A 1 -23.46 4.04 -24.06
N VAL A 2 -23.47 5.31 -24.43
CA VAL A 2 -23.22 6.43 -23.51
C VAL A 2 -24.50 6.69 -22.73
N ILE A 3 -24.48 6.47 -21.41
CA ILE A 3 -25.59 6.83 -20.52
C ILE A 3 -25.21 8.18 -19.90
N PRO A 4 -25.97 9.26 -20.11
CA PRO A 4 -25.71 10.53 -19.43
C PRO A 4 -26.18 10.46 -17.96
N TRP A 5 -25.28 10.77 -17.05
CA TRP A 5 -25.56 10.89 -15.62
C TRP A 5 -26.21 12.26 -15.34
N GLN A 6 -27.39 12.27 -14.76
CA GLN A 6 -28.03 13.46 -14.24
C GLN A 6 -27.72 13.60 -12.74
N ALA A 7 -26.84 14.52 -12.40
CA ALA A 7 -26.69 15.00 -11.03
C ALA A 7 -27.76 16.07 -10.75
N GLY A 8 -28.32 16.05 -9.53
CA GLY A 8 -29.37 16.96 -9.08
C GLY A 8 -29.02 18.45 -9.21
N GLY A 9 -29.97 19.16 -9.75
CA GLY A 9 -30.09 20.54 -10.12
C GLY A 9 -29.25 21.60 -9.42
N GLU A 10 -28.08 21.91 -9.98
CA GLU A 10 -27.55 23.27 -10.03
C GLU A 10 -27.14 23.49 -11.50
N THR A 11 -27.71 24.54 -12.09
CA THR A 11 -27.42 24.94 -13.46
C THR A 11 -25.98 25.45 -13.51
N LEU A 12 -25.04 24.57 -13.87
CA LEU A 12 -23.71 24.99 -14.24
C LEU A 12 -23.85 25.80 -15.54
N THR A 13 -23.52 27.08 -15.49
CA THR A 13 -23.35 27.92 -16.67
C THR A 13 -22.30 27.28 -17.57
N ALA A 14 -22.71 26.83 -18.75
CA ALA A 14 -21.80 26.32 -19.75
C ALA A 14 -20.76 27.40 -20.05
N VAL A 15 -19.51 27.17 -19.68
CA VAL A 15 -18.39 28.01 -20.09
C VAL A 15 -18.26 27.84 -21.60
N SER A 16 -18.52 28.89 -22.37
CA SER A 16 -18.33 28.88 -23.81
C SER A 16 -16.84 28.73 -24.09
N VAL A 17 -16.44 27.58 -24.60
CA VAL A 17 -15.05 27.32 -25.02
C VAL A 17 -14.83 27.98 -26.35
N THR A 18 -14.04 29.04 -26.39
CA THR A 18 -13.61 29.70 -27.61
C THR A 18 -12.54 28.84 -28.28
N PRO A 19 -12.72 28.38 -29.55
CA PRO A 19 -11.67 27.60 -30.21
C PRO A 19 -10.38 28.42 -30.35
N GLY A 20 -9.26 27.85 -29.86
CA GLY A 20 -7.93 28.46 -29.96
C GLY A 20 -7.46 29.23 -28.74
N GLU A 21 -8.25 29.31 -27.65
CA GLU A 21 -7.80 29.80 -26.36
C GLU A 21 -7.14 28.70 -25.53
N ASP A 22 -6.10 29.07 -24.75
CA ASP A 22 -5.43 28.18 -23.84
C ASP A 22 -6.40 27.66 -22.77
N LYS A 23 -6.24 26.40 -22.39
CA LYS A 23 -7.10 25.75 -21.39
C LYS A 23 -6.31 25.43 -20.14
N THR A 24 -6.86 25.79 -18.98
CA THR A 24 -6.33 25.33 -17.69
C THR A 24 -7.03 24.05 -17.26
N VAL A 25 -6.25 23.05 -16.88
CA VAL A 25 -6.68 21.74 -16.36
C VAL A 25 -6.02 21.51 -15.02
N THR A 26 -6.79 21.12 -14.02
CA THR A 26 -6.26 20.75 -12.71
C THR A 26 -6.45 19.25 -12.49
N LEU A 27 -5.34 18.56 -12.30
CA LEU A 27 -5.31 17.15 -11.98
C LEU A 27 -5.04 17.00 -10.48
N LEU A 28 -5.96 16.39 -9.76
CA LEU A 28 -5.80 15.97 -8.38
C LEU A 28 -5.52 14.47 -8.36
N PHE A 29 -4.68 14.03 -7.45
CA PHE A 29 -4.37 12.60 -7.35
C PHE A 29 -4.07 12.17 -5.92
N THR A 30 -4.32 10.88 -5.67
CA THR A 30 -3.95 10.14 -4.47
C THR A 30 -3.29 8.82 -4.87
N ASN A 31 -2.60 8.22 -3.93
CA ASN A 31 -2.08 6.85 -3.98
C ASN A 31 -2.03 6.30 -2.55
N ASP A 32 -2.06 4.98 -2.41
CA ASP A 32 -1.81 4.29 -1.15
C ASP A 32 -2.60 4.89 0.02
N VAL A 33 -3.92 5.10 -0.21
CA VAL A 33 -4.81 5.62 0.82
C VAL A 33 -4.94 4.64 1.98
N GLU A 34 -4.83 3.33 1.69
CA GLU A 34 -4.75 2.24 2.67
C GLU A 34 -5.78 2.37 3.80
N SER A 35 -7.01 2.78 3.46
CA SER A 35 -8.09 2.98 4.43
C SER A 35 -7.76 3.93 5.59
N ALA A 36 -6.88 4.89 5.37
CA ALA A 36 -6.55 5.95 6.33
C ALA A 36 -7.73 6.92 6.51
N TYR A 37 -8.79 6.44 7.14
CA TYR A 37 -10.06 7.18 7.25
C TYR A 37 -9.98 8.37 8.20
N ASP A 38 -9.20 8.25 9.27
CA ASP A 38 -9.08 9.27 10.32
C ASP A 38 -7.74 10.00 10.24
N PRO A 39 -7.66 11.27 10.68
CA PRO A 39 -6.40 11.97 10.82
C PRO A 39 -5.45 11.26 11.78
N ILE A 40 -4.15 11.32 11.49
CA ILE A 40 -3.08 10.73 12.29
C ILE A 40 -2.18 11.80 12.90
N LYS A 41 -1.40 11.45 13.92
CA LYS A 41 -0.41 12.36 14.52
C LYS A 41 0.72 12.64 13.54
N ALA A 42 1.03 13.92 13.33
CA ALA A 42 2.08 14.38 12.43
C ALA A 42 3.39 14.67 13.17
N PHE A 43 3.94 13.66 13.87
CA PHE A 43 5.11 13.83 14.76
C PHE A 43 6.39 14.26 14.02
N TRP A 44 6.45 14.12 12.71
CA TRP A 44 7.56 14.55 11.85
C TRP A 44 7.42 16.00 11.34
N ARG A 45 6.36 16.73 11.77
CA ARG A 45 6.06 18.09 11.33
C ARG A 45 5.96 19.03 12.50
N ASP A 46 6.56 20.21 12.36
CA ASP A 46 6.51 21.27 13.37
C ASP A 46 5.31 22.21 13.21
N ASP A 47 4.71 22.25 12.01
CA ASP A 47 3.65 23.20 11.63
C ASP A 47 2.23 22.68 11.89
N MET A 48 2.06 21.38 12.16
CA MET A 48 0.76 20.79 12.48
C MET A 48 0.91 19.54 13.37
N SER A 49 -0.04 19.34 14.27
CA SER A 49 -0.05 18.17 15.18
C SER A 49 -0.78 16.96 14.63
N MET A 50 -1.70 17.16 13.69
CA MET A 50 -2.50 16.11 13.03
C MET A 50 -2.49 16.35 11.52
N ILE A 51 -2.54 15.26 10.73
CA ILE A 51 -2.55 15.31 9.27
C ILE A 51 -3.45 14.21 8.72
N GLY A 52 -4.00 14.43 7.53
CA GLY A 52 -4.75 13.42 6.79
C GLY A 52 -6.22 13.35 7.18
N GLY A 53 -6.79 12.18 6.90
CA GLY A 53 -8.21 11.89 7.08
C GLY A 53 -9.02 12.13 5.80
N ILE A 54 -9.72 11.07 5.37
CA ILE A 54 -10.44 11.08 4.08
C ILE A 54 -11.61 12.07 4.06
N ALA A 55 -12.22 12.36 5.23
CA ALA A 55 -13.28 13.35 5.34
C ALA A 55 -12.76 14.78 5.14
N GLN A 56 -11.59 15.09 5.66
CA GLN A 56 -10.90 16.38 5.49
C GLN A 56 -10.42 16.56 4.05
N MET A 57 -9.82 15.50 3.48
CA MET A 57 -9.40 15.47 2.07
C MET A 57 -10.59 15.72 1.14
N THR A 58 -11.75 15.14 1.43
CA THR A 58 -12.99 15.37 0.65
C THR A 58 -13.39 16.86 0.67
N THR A 59 -13.28 17.52 1.81
CA THR A 59 -13.56 18.96 1.91
C THR A 59 -12.60 19.78 1.06
N LEU A 60 -11.31 19.47 1.09
CA LEU A 60 -10.29 20.11 0.25
C LEU A 60 -10.58 19.89 -1.25
N ILE A 61 -10.88 18.67 -1.67
CA ILE A 61 -11.21 18.35 -3.07
C ILE A 61 -12.44 19.15 -3.52
N ARG A 62 -13.50 19.24 -2.69
CA ARG A 62 -14.69 20.01 -3.01
C ARG A 62 -14.41 21.51 -3.08
N GLU A 63 -13.52 22.02 -2.26
CA GLU A 63 -13.10 23.42 -2.32
C GLU A 63 -12.38 23.73 -3.65
N LEU A 64 -11.44 22.87 -4.07
CA LEU A 64 -10.75 23.01 -5.34
C LEU A 64 -11.70 22.93 -6.54
N ARG A 65 -12.62 21.95 -6.54
CA ARG A 65 -13.63 21.83 -7.60
C ARG A 65 -14.55 23.05 -7.74
N ARG A 66 -14.81 23.79 -6.65
CA ARG A 66 -15.60 25.04 -6.71
C ARG A 66 -14.80 26.21 -7.27
N LYS A 67 -13.47 26.20 -7.11
CA LYS A 67 -12.60 27.28 -7.58
C LYS A 67 -12.20 27.11 -9.04
N GLU A 68 -12.14 25.88 -9.52
CA GLU A 68 -11.57 25.51 -10.80
C GLU A 68 -12.55 24.64 -11.62
N PRO A 69 -12.84 24.99 -12.89
CA PRO A 69 -13.89 24.33 -13.68
C PRO A 69 -13.48 22.96 -14.25
N ASN A 70 -12.17 22.69 -14.40
CA ASN A 70 -11.63 21.53 -15.10
C ASN A 70 -10.80 20.65 -14.18
N VAL A 71 -11.41 20.26 -13.03
CA VAL A 71 -10.73 19.43 -12.03
C VAL A 71 -11.05 17.96 -12.28
N PHE A 72 -10.01 17.14 -12.42
CA PHE A 72 -10.07 15.68 -12.49
C PHE A 72 -9.39 15.10 -11.24
N LEU A 73 -9.86 13.95 -10.76
CA LEU A 73 -9.33 13.28 -9.58
C LEU A 73 -9.04 11.81 -9.89
N PHE A 74 -7.77 11.41 -9.71
CA PHE A 74 -7.28 10.07 -10.00
C PHE A 74 -6.68 9.40 -8.76
N ASP A 75 -6.59 8.07 -8.79
CA ASP A 75 -5.94 7.28 -7.75
C ASP A 75 -5.00 6.25 -8.37
N SER A 76 -3.82 6.09 -7.80
CA SER A 76 -2.79 5.17 -8.29
C SER A 76 -2.77 3.83 -7.55
N GLY A 77 -3.90 3.42 -6.94
CA GLY A 77 -4.07 2.11 -6.31
C GLY A 77 -3.79 2.09 -4.81
N ASP A 78 -3.99 0.93 -4.22
CA ASP A 78 -3.87 0.63 -2.79
C ASP A 78 -4.85 1.44 -1.92
N ILE A 79 -6.16 1.27 -2.21
CA ILE A 79 -7.22 1.87 -1.39
C ILE A 79 -7.67 0.95 -0.24
N PHE A 80 -7.41 -0.38 -0.34
CA PHE A 80 -7.76 -1.33 0.70
C PHE A 80 -6.69 -1.35 1.79
N THR A 81 -7.03 -1.77 2.93
CA THR A 81 -6.36 -2.32 4.11
C THR A 81 -7.10 -1.91 5.38
N GLY A 82 -6.75 -2.49 6.56
CA GLY A 82 -7.37 -2.14 7.83
C GLY A 82 -8.68 -2.86 8.13
N ALA A 83 -9.14 -2.71 9.38
CA ALA A 83 -10.25 -3.48 9.95
C ALA A 83 -11.56 -3.33 9.15
N LEU A 84 -11.97 -2.10 8.82
CA LEU A 84 -13.23 -1.86 8.11
C LEU A 84 -13.17 -2.29 6.64
N ALA A 85 -12.02 -2.14 5.97
CA ALA A 85 -11.84 -2.66 4.62
C ALA A 85 -11.97 -4.19 4.62
N LYS A 86 -11.31 -4.87 5.57
CA LYS A 86 -11.40 -6.33 5.77
C LYS A 86 -12.85 -6.80 5.96
N LEU A 87 -13.59 -6.19 6.89
CA LEU A 87 -14.97 -6.58 7.20
C LEU A 87 -15.96 -6.32 6.06
N THR A 88 -15.64 -5.39 5.18
CA THR A 88 -16.50 -5.01 4.06
C THR A 88 -16.02 -5.57 2.71
N GLY A 89 -14.90 -6.30 2.69
CA GLY A 89 -14.25 -6.76 1.46
C GLY A 89 -13.94 -5.60 0.50
N GLY A 90 -13.45 -4.46 1.04
CA GLY A 90 -13.14 -3.25 0.27
C GLY A 90 -14.34 -2.39 -0.11
N ARG A 91 -15.58 -2.80 0.15
CA ARG A 91 -16.79 -2.05 -0.25
C ARG A 91 -16.81 -0.63 0.27
N LEU A 92 -16.45 -0.41 1.55
CA LEU A 92 -16.44 0.92 2.14
C LEU A 92 -15.47 1.86 1.39
N ALA A 93 -14.26 1.38 1.06
CA ALA A 93 -13.27 2.19 0.35
C ALA A 93 -13.84 2.68 -1.00
N PHE A 94 -14.44 1.82 -1.81
CA PHE A 94 -15.07 2.22 -3.06
C PHE A 94 -16.27 3.16 -2.86
N GLU A 95 -17.11 2.95 -1.86
CA GLU A 95 -18.21 3.87 -1.56
C GLU A 95 -17.72 5.27 -1.14
N LEU A 96 -16.55 5.35 -0.49
CA LEU A 96 -15.91 6.63 -0.17
C LEU A 96 -15.34 7.28 -1.44
N MET A 97 -14.64 6.55 -2.30
CA MET A 97 -14.16 7.07 -3.58
C MET A 97 -15.29 7.63 -4.45
N ILE A 98 -16.43 6.92 -4.52
CA ILE A 98 -17.64 7.43 -5.20
C ILE A 98 -18.11 8.75 -4.58
N THR A 99 -18.11 8.86 -3.25
CA THR A 99 -18.52 10.08 -2.53
C THR A 99 -17.56 11.25 -2.76
N MET A 100 -16.27 10.96 -2.89
CA MET A 100 -15.21 11.92 -3.23
C MET A 100 -15.24 12.32 -4.71
N GLY A 101 -15.83 11.46 -5.57
CA GLY A 101 -15.99 11.71 -7.00
C GLY A 101 -14.71 11.43 -7.79
N TYR A 102 -14.05 10.31 -7.56
CA TYR A 102 -12.94 9.88 -8.40
C TYR A 102 -13.37 9.66 -9.84
N ASP A 103 -12.50 10.02 -10.78
CA ASP A 103 -12.72 9.92 -12.21
C ASP A 103 -12.12 8.62 -12.81
N ALA A 104 -11.04 8.11 -12.23
CA ALA A 104 -10.44 6.79 -12.54
C ALA A 104 -9.47 6.37 -11.44
N MET A 105 -9.14 5.07 -11.40
CA MET A 105 -8.06 4.53 -10.56
C MET A 105 -7.28 3.44 -11.29
N ALA A 106 -6.00 3.26 -10.92
CA ALA A 106 -5.22 2.07 -11.22
C ALA A 106 -5.43 0.99 -10.15
N ILE A 107 -5.08 -0.25 -10.47
CA ILE A 107 -5.09 -1.39 -9.55
C ILE A 107 -3.74 -1.45 -8.84
N GLY A 108 -3.74 -1.48 -7.50
CA GLY A 108 -2.58 -1.76 -6.67
C GLY A 108 -2.60 -3.18 -6.10
N ASN A 109 -1.60 -3.52 -5.28
CA ASN A 109 -1.48 -4.86 -4.71
C ASN A 109 -2.47 -5.11 -3.56
N HIS A 110 -2.80 -4.09 -2.77
CA HIS A 110 -3.76 -4.21 -1.68
C HIS A 110 -5.19 -4.47 -2.16
N GLU A 111 -5.54 -4.16 -3.41
CA GLU A 111 -6.83 -4.54 -3.99
C GLU A 111 -7.05 -6.05 -4.00
N PHE A 112 -5.99 -6.85 -3.94
CA PHE A 112 -6.06 -8.31 -3.89
C PHE A 112 -6.01 -8.88 -2.46
N GLU A 113 -6.04 -8.07 -1.41
CA GLU A 113 -6.01 -8.55 0.00
C GLU A 113 -7.11 -9.55 0.35
N TYR A 114 -8.24 -9.52 -0.37
CA TYR A 114 -9.38 -10.42 -0.14
C TYR A 114 -9.59 -11.38 -1.32
N GLY A 115 -8.59 -11.50 -2.18
CA GLY A 115 -8.62 -12.33 -3.39
C GLY A 115 -9.22 -11.63 -4.62
N HIS A 116 -8.78 -12.10 -5.80
CA HIS A 116 -9.15 -11.49 -7.08
C HIS A 116 -10.67 -11.52 -7.36
N GLU A 117 -11.41 -12.50 -6.85
CA GLU A 117 -12.86 -12.60 -7.04
C GLU A 117 -13.61 -11.51 -6.29
N VAL A 118 -13.22 -11.25 -5.02
CA VAL A 118 -13.80 -10.19 -4.20
C VAL A 118 -13.54 -8.83 -4.84
N PHE A 119 -12.32 -8.60 -5.28
CA PHE A 119 -11.98 -7.37 -5.99
C PHE A 119 -12.74 -7.23 -7.31
N ALA A 120 -12.83 -8.28 -8.14
CA ALA A 120 -13.60 -8.26 -9.39
C ALA A 120 -15.07 -7.90 -9.14
N TRP A 121 -15.65 -8.43 -8.05
CA TRP A 121 -17.03 -8.10 -7.68
C TRP A 121 -17.20 -6.63 -7.32
N GLN A 122 -16.24 -6.03 -6.61
CA GLN A 122 -16.25 -4.62 -6.23
C GLN A 122 -16.01 -3.69 -7.44
N LYS A 123 -14.91 -3.92 -8.20
CA LYS A 123 -14.53 -3.04 -9.32
C LYS A 123 -15.60 -2.95 -10.42
N ASN A 124 -16.41 -3.99 -10.60
CA ASN A 124 -17.48 -4.01 -11.60
C ASN A 124 -18.74 -3.22 -11.16
N ARG A 125 -18.76 -2.64 -9.95
CA ARG A 125 -19.90 -1.90 -9.39
C ARG A 125 -19.67 -0.42 -9.20
N VAL A 126 -18.45 0.04 -9.41
CA VAL A 126 -18.12 1.47 -9.30
C VAL A 126 -18.43 2.19 -10.61
N PRO A 127 -18.83 3.47 -10.56
CA PRO A 127 -19.21 4.26 -11.75
C PRO A 127 -18.01 4.85 -12.52
N PHE A 128 -16.80 4.64 -12.03
CA PHE A 128 -15.57 5.10 -12.67
C PHE A 128 -14.69 3.90 -13.10
N PRO A 129 -13.85 4.06 -14.12
CA PRO A 129 -12.98 2.99 -14.60
C PRO A 129 -11.90 2.62 -13.55
N VAL A 130 -11.74 1.31 -13.35
CA VAL A 130 -10.65 0.69 -12.60
C VAL A 130 -9.73 0.02 -13.61
N LEU A 131 -8.52 0.54 -13.75
CA LEU A 131 -7.65 0.33 -14.90
C LEU A 131 -6.47 -0.60 -14.57
N GLY A 132 -6.14 -1.49 -15.53
CA GLY A 132 -5.02 -2.42 -15.41
C GLY A 132 -4.61 -2.96 -16.78
N ALA A 133 -3.84 -2.17 -17.54
CA ALA A 133 -3.47 -2.49 -18.92
C ALA A 133 -2.63 -3.77 -19.07
N ASN A 134 -1.90 -4.14 -18.03
CA ASN A 134 -1.01 -5.29 -18.03
C ASN A 134 -1.54 -6.50 -17.24
N PHE A 135 -2.85 -6.50 -16.89
CA PHE A 135 -3.51 -7.61 -16.18
C PHE A 135 -4.27 -8.51 -17.14
N PHE A 136 -3.94 -9.80 -17.13
CA PHE A 136 -4.57 -10.81 -17.97
C PHE A 136 -4.97 -12.03 -17.15
N TYR A 137 -5.95 -12.79 -17.64
CA TYR A 137 -6.13 -14.15 -17.12
C TYR A 137 -4.96 -15.02 -17.58
N ARG A 138 -4.41 -15.81 -16.65
CA ARG A 138 -3.21 -16.64 -16.86
C ARG A 138 -3.34 -17.51 -18.12
N ASP A 139 -2.24 -17.60 -18.86
CA ASP A 139 -2.12 -18.36 -20.11
C ASP A 139 -3.09 -17.92 -21.23
N THR A 140 -3.61 -16.68 -21.16
CA THR A 140 -4.49 -16.10 -22.17
C THR A 140 -4.11 -14.65 -22.47
N ASP A 141 -4.68 -14.10 -23.58
CA ASP A 141 -4.66 -12.65 -23.85
C ASP A 141 -5.98 -11.98 -23.46
N HIS A 142 -6.80 -12.66 -22.64
CA HIS A 142 -8.05 -12.07 -22.15
C HIS A 142 -7.75 -11.11 -20.98
N PRO A 143 -8.09 -9.81 -21.10
CA PRO A 143 -7.78 -8.84 -20.06
C PRO A 143 -8.68 -9.05 -18.82
N TYR A 144 -8.08 -8.93 -17.64
CA TYR A 144 -8.80 -8.93 -16.36
C TYR A 144 -9.44 -7.59 -16.04
N ALA A 145 -8.82 -6.50 -16.52
CA ALA A 145 -9.30 -5.14 -16.33
C ALA A 145 -9.23 -4.35 -17.62
N GLN A 146 -9.93 -3.22 -17.66
CA GLN A 146 -9.85 -2.27 -18.77
C GLN A 146 -8.44 -1.65 -18.80
N ALA A 147 -7.83 -1.58 -19.98
CA ALA A 147 -6.46 -1.06 -20.12
C ALA A 147 -6.39 0.46 -19.90
N HIS A 148 -7.33 1.18 -20.49
CA HIS A 148 -7.39 2.64 -20.44
C HIS A 148 -8.85 3.12 -20.58
N ALA A 149 -9.08 4.41 -20.26
CA ALA A 149 -10.37 5.07 -20.46
C ALA A 149 -10.16 6.51 -20.93
N ILE A 150 -11.17 7.08 -21.61
CA ILE A 150 -11.21 8.50 -21.92
C ILE A 150 -12.19 9.17 -20.96
N ILE A 151 -11.70 10.16 -20.22
CA ILE A 151 -12.50 11.00 -19.31
C ILE A 151 -12.65 12.36 -19.96
N GLU A 152 -13.89 12.79 -20.16
CA GLU A 152 -14.19 14.07 -20.82
C GLU A 152 -14.92 15.02 -19.86
N ARG A 153 -14.46 16.28 -19.81
CA ARG A 153 -15.09 17.36 -19.04
C ARG A 153 -14.82 18.71 -19.71
N ASN A 154 -15.90 19.46 -19.98
CA ASN A 154 -15.82 20.80 -20.59
C ASN A 154 -14.97 20.84 -21.89
N GLY A 155 -15.07 19.81 -22.72
CA GLY A 155 -14.33 19.69 -23.99
C GLY A 155 -12.83 19.47 -23.81
N ILE A 156 -12.41 18.97 -22.64
CA ILE A 156 -11.08 18.44 -22.39
C ILE A 156 -11.21 16.93 -22.29
N ARG A 157 -10.43 16.20 -23.08
CA ARG A 157 -10.40 14.74 -23.13
C ARG A 157 -9.06 14.24 -22.58
N ILE A 158 -9.11 13.45 -21.53
CA ILE A 158 -7.93 12.85 -20.91
C ILE A 158 -7.99 11.33 -21.10
N GLY A 159 -6.97 10.77 -21.77
CA GLY A 159 -6.74 9.33 -21.80
C GLY A 159 -6.04 8.90 -20.52
N VAL A 160 -6.66 8.02 -19.75
CA VAL A 160 -6.10 7.50 -18.50
C VAL A 160 -5.75 6.03 -18.67
N ILE A 161 -4.52 5.65 -18.36
CA ILE A 161 -4.00 4.28 -18.44
C ILE A 161 -3.64 3.85 -17.02
N GLY A 162 -3.88 2.60 -16.63
CA GLY A 162 -3.47 2.07 -15.32
C GLY A 162 -2.59 0.84 -15.46
N ILE A 163 -1.55 0.72 -14.62
CA ILE A 163 -0.68 -0.47 -14.55
C ILE A 163 -0.25 -0.79 -13.11
N MET A 164 0.20 -2.02 -12.88
CA MET A 164 0.94 -2.43 -11.70
C MET A 164 2.30 -3.01 -12.10
N GLY A 165 3.35 -2.70 -11.34
CA GLY A 165 4.70 -3.24 -11.56
C GLY A 165 4.85 -4.68 -11.06
N GLN A 166 5.93 -5.33 -11.51
CA GLN A 166 6.24 -6.71 -11.11
C GLN A 166 6.69 -6.81 -9.64
N ASP A 167 7.26 -5.76 -9.10
CA ASP A 167 7.68 -5.62 -7.71
C ASP A 167 6.47 -5.60 -6.77
N ALA A 168 5.41 -4.87 -7.11
CA ALA A 168 4.17 -4.84 -6.34
C ALA A 168 3.43 -6.20 -6.33
N VAL A 169 3.55 -7.00 -7.40
CA VAL A 169 2.98 -8.36 -7.45
C VAL A 169 3.51 -9.24 -6.32
N SER A 170 4.80 -9.11 -5.96
CA SER A 170 5.40 -9.91 -4.90
C SER A 170 4.83 -9.65 -3.51
N ALA A 171 4.16 -8.50 -3.33
CA ALA A 171 3.48 -8.14 -2.09
C ALA A 171 2.04 -8.70 -1.97
N ILE A 172 1.58 -9.49 -2.95
CA ILE A 172 0.27 -10.16 -2.94
C ILE A 172 0.45 -11.61 -2.49
N ILE A 173 -0.49 -12.15 -1.70
CA ILE A 173 -0.55 -13.59 -1.40
C ILE A 173 -0.69 -14.33 -2.74
N PRO A 174 0.25 -15.22 -3.11
CA PRO A 174 0.27 -15.83 -4.44
C PRO A 174 -1.03 -16.52 -4.84
N SER A 175 -1.69 -17.23 -3.91
CA SER A 175 -2.98 -17.89 -4.18
C SER A 175 -4.12 -16.91 -4.49
N PHE A 176 -4.05 -15.66 -4.00
CA PHE A 176 -5.09 -14.64 -4.20
C PHE A 176 -5.08 -14.04 -5.61
N ILE A 177 -3.96 -14.15 -6.30
CA ILE A 177 -3.78 -13.68 -7.68
C ILE A 177 -3.49 -14.84 -8.67
N ALA A 178 -3.50 -16.09 -8.20
CA ALA A 178 -3.07 -17.25 -9.01
C ALA A 178 -3.70 -17.37 -10.41
N PRO A 179 -4.99 -17.04 -10.64
CA PRO A 179 -5.59 -17.06 -11.97
C PRO A 179 -5.17 -15.92 -12.89
N LEU A 180 -4.38 -14.96 -12.39
CA LEU A 180 -3.98 -13.77 -13.14
C LEU A 180 -2.50 -13.81 -13.50
N ASP A 181 -2.18 -13.10 -14.56
CA ASP A 181 -0.84 -12.81 -15.04
C ASP A 181 -0.69 -11.29 -15.15
N VAL A 182 0.24 -10.72 -14.38
CA VAL A 182 0.59 -9.31 -14.44
C VAL A 182 1.89 -9.18 -15.22
N ARG A 183 1.78 -8.73 -16.45
CA ARG A 183 2.90 -8.66 -17.40
C ARG A 183 3.73 -7.39 -17.20
N LYS A 184 4.94 -7.36 -17.77
CA LYS A 184 5.77 -6.15 -17.79
C LYS A 184 5.00 -5.00 -18.43
N PRO A 185 5.02 -3.78 -17.84
CA PRO A 185 4.06 -2.73 -18.21
C PRO A 185 4.36 -2.03 -19.54
N ALA A 186 5.64 -1.90 -19.95
CA ALA A 186 6.04 -0.98 -21.03
C ALA A 186 5.26 -1.20 -22.36
N ASP A 187 5.14 -2.45 -22.83
CA ASP A 187 4.46 -2.76 -24.07
C ASP A 187 2.95 -2.48 -24.00
N ALA A 188 2.32 -2.79 -22.87
CA ALA A 188 0.90 -2.55 -22.65
C ALA A 188 0.60 -1.04 -22.57
N VAL A 189 1.49 -0.28 -21.93
CA VAL A 189 1.37 1.19 -21.87
C VAL A 189 1.54 1.81 -23.26
N GLN A 190 2.60 1.42 -24.00
CA GLN A 190 2.82 1.97 -25.35
C GLN A 190 1.64 1.67 -26.28
N LYS A 191 1.11 0.44 -26.24
CA LYS A 191 -0.09 0.08 -27.00
C LYS A 191 -1.27 0.99 -26.65
N SER A 192 -1.54 1.22 -25.37
CA SER A 192 -2.63 2.09 -24.92
C SER A 192 -2.40 3.56 -25.34
N VAL A 193 -1.15 4.03 -25.29
CA VAL A 193 -0.79 5.38 -25.78
C VAL A 193 -1.07 5.51 -27.27
N ASP A 194 -0.66 4.53 -28.07
CA ASP A 194 -0.86 4.55 -29.54
C ASP A 194 -2.35 4.54 -29.90
N GLU A 195 -3.18 3.82 -29.12
CA GLU A 195 -4.64 3.79 -29.31
C GLU A 195 -5.32 5.10 -28.90
N LEU A 196 -4.78 5.84 -27.94
CA LEU A 196 -5.40 7.03 -27.35
C LEU A 196 -4.93 8.35 -27.98
N ARG A 197 -3.68 8.42 -28.47
CA ARG A 197 -2.99 9.69 -28.72
C ARG A 197 -3.74 10.67 -29.63
N ASP A 198 -4.36 10.17 -30.68
CA ASP A 198 -5.11 11.00 -31.64
C ASP A 198 -6.51 11.37 -31.13
N GLU A 199 -6.99 10.75 -30.06
CA GLU A 199 -8.35 10.93 -29.55
C GLU A 199 -8.42 11.88 -28.34
N VAL A 200 -7.28 12.21 -27.68
CA VAL A 200 -7.27 12.92 -26.42
C VAL A 200 -6.35 14.14 -26.40
N ASP A 201 -6.59 15.05 -25.45
CA ASP A 201 -5.77 16.23 -25.24
C ASP A 201 -4.52 15.90 -24.41
N LEU A 202 -4.68 15.02 -23.40
CA LEU A 202 -3.63 14.57 -22.49
C LEU A 202 -3.68 13.06 -22.31
N ILE A 203 -2.52 12.43 -22.08
CA ILE A 203 -2.40 11.06 -21.60
C ILE A 203 -1.82 11.08 -20.18
N VAL A 204 -2.61 10.55 -19.24
CA VAL A 204 -2.23 10.34 -17.84
C VAL A 204 -2.02 8.85 -17.61
N LEU A 205 -0.83 8.47 -17.16
CA LEU A 205 -0.51 7.12 -16.71
C LEU A 205 -0.60 7.06 -15.18
N LEU A 206 -1.37 6.13 -14.66
CA LEU A 206 -1.44 5.78 -13.25
C LEU A 206 -0.62 4.51 -13.04
N THR A 207 0.43 4.57 -12.22
CA THR A 207 1.30 3.43 -11.96
C THR A 207 1.23 3.01 -10.50
N HIS A 208 1.35 1.69 -10.27
CA HIS A 208 1.49 1.13 -8.94
C HIS A 208 2.73 0.25 -8.90
N GLN A 209 3.89 0.85 -8.64
CA GLN A 209 5.22 0.22 -8.63
C GLN A 209 6.24 1.07 -7.87
N GLY A 210 7.44 0.52 -7.68
CA GLY A 210 8.55 1.23 -7.07
C GLY A 210 9.07 0.54 -5.81
N LYS A 211 10.09 1.11 -5.21
CA LYS A 211 10.74 0.55 -4.03
C LYS A 211 10.07 1.05 -2.76
N THR A 212 9.53 0.13 -1.98
CA THR A 212 8.96 0.43 -0.66
C THR A 212 10.05 0.55 0.41
N ALA A 213 9.75 1.32 1.47
CA ALA A 213 10.59 1.50 2.67
C ALA A 213 9.67 1.88 3.84
N PRO A 214 10.19 2.09 5.07
CA PRO A 214 9.39 2.61 6.17
C PRO A 214 8.59 3.84 5.75
N MET A 215 7.31 3.90 6.10
CA MET A 215 6.41 4.98 5.69
C MET A 215 6.80 6.30 6.37
N GLN A 216 6.44 7.45 5.77
CA GLN A 216 6.66 8.76 6.38
C GLN A 216 6.01 8.86 7.77
N THR A 217 4.93 8.10 7.99
CA THR A 217 4.23 7.98 9.26
C THR A 217 4.95 7.11 10.28
N ASP A 218 6.04 6.43 9.91
CA ASP A 218 6.86 5.64 10.81
C ASP A 218 7.94 6.50 11.45
N ALA A 219 8.28 6.21 12.72
CA ALA A 219 9.37 6.88 13.43
C ALA A 219 10.77 6.43 12.96
N GLU A 220 10.83 5.45 12.07
CA GLU A 220 12.06 4.91 11.52
C GLU A 220 12.57 5.75 10.36
N SER A 221 13.85 6.07 10.37
CA SER A 221 14.54 6.62 9.21
C SER A 221 15.89 5.95 9.06
N ASP A 222 16.09 5.25 7.96
CA ASP A 222 17.40 4.72 7.58
C ASP A 222 17.73 5.20 6.15
N PRO A 223 18.80 5.99 5.97
CA PRO A 223 19.15 6.53 4.65
C PRO A 223 19.48 5.43 3.62
N ARG A 224 19.72 4.19 4.04
CA ARG A 224 19.93 3.04 3.15
C ARG A 224 18.63 2.49 2.57
N LEU A 225 17.50 2.86 3.14
CA LEU A 225 16.16 2.35 2.81
C LEU A 225 15.29 3.51 2.34
N GLN A 226 15.79 4.27 1.38
CA GLN A 226 15.00 5.34 0.81
C GLN A 226 14.00 4.77 -0.20
N ARG A 227 12.80 5.34 -0.17
CA ARG A 227 11.80 5.18 -1.19
C ARG A 227 12.24 5.93 -2.42
N ASP A 228 11.94 5.39 -3.58
CA ASP A 228 12.24 6.05 -4.84
C ASP A 228 11.16 5.78 -5.89
N ILE A 229 11.17 6.61 -6.91
CA ILE A 229 10.33 6.52 -8.10
C ILE A 229 11.15 6.10 -9.33
N ASP A 230 12.27 5.44 -9.14
CA ASP A 230 13.19 5.08 -10.24
C ASP A 230 12.52 4.19 -11.28
N ALA A 231 11.65 3.26 -10.84
CA ALA A 231 10.87 2.41 -11.74
C ALA A 231 9.92 3.23 -12.62
N ASP A 232 9.31 4.28 -12.07
CA ASP A 232 8.40 5.18 -12.79
C ASP A 232 9.16 6.08 -13.76
N ILE A 233 10.32 6.59 -13.35
CA ILE A 233 11.22 7.35 -14.22
C ILE A 233 11.68 6.49 -15.40
N ALA A 234 12.07 5.23 -15.14
CA ALA A 234 12.49 4.29 -16.16
C ALA A 234 11.36 3.96 -17.15
N LEU A 235 10.14 3.72 -16.64
CA LEU A 235 8.97 3.44 -17.48
C LEU A 235 8.60 4.67 -18.33
N ALA A 236 8.57 5.87 -17.74
CA ALA A 236 8.30 7.12 -18.45
C ALA A 236 9.34 7.41 -19.55
N GLY A 237 10.59 7.01 -19.36
CA GLY A 237 11.65 7.12 -20.37
C GLY A 237 11.54 6.07 -21.48
N ALA A 238 11.02 4.88 -21.18
CA ALA A 238 10.88 3.79 -22.15
C ALA A 238 9.66 3.96 -23.08
N VAL A 239 8.60 4.64 -22.63
CA VAL A 239 7.32 4.81 -23.35
C VAL A 239 7.20 6.24 -23.83
N LYS A 240 6.87 6.43 -25.13
CA LYS A 240 6.69 7.76 -25.72
C LYS A 240 5.22 8.18 -25.69
N GLY A 241 4.98 9.46 -25.46
CA GLY A 241 3.64 10.05 -25.58
C GLY A 241 2.83 10.07 -24.28
N ILE A 242 3.43 9.76 -23.12
CA ILE A 242 2.85 10.02 -21.81
C ILE A 242 3.10 11.49 -21.46
N ASP A 243 2.04 12.23 -21.12
CA ASP A 243 2.16 13.64 -20.71
C ASP A 243 2.39 13.75 -19.20
N VAL A 244 1.67 12.96 -18.40
CA VAL A 244 1.72 12.95 -16.92
C VAL A 244 1.72 11.51 -16.42
N LEU A 245 2.50 11.23 -15.38
CA LEU A 245 2.52 9.98 -14.63
C LEU A 245 2.26 10.26 -13.15
N PHE A 246 1.21 9.67 -12.60
CA PHE A 246 0.97 9.62 -11.17
C PHE A 246 1.31 8.23 -10.64
N ALA A 247 2.26 8.18 -9.71
CA ALA A 247 2.80 6.95 -9.18
C ALA A 247 2.17 6.58 -7.82
N GLY A 248 2.27 5.29 -7.45
CA GLY A 248 1.87 4.72 -6.16
C GLY A 248 2.84 3.62 -5.72
N HIS A 249 2.50 2.87 -4.67
CA HIS A 249 3.23 1.77 -4.06
C HIS A 249 4.44 2.20 -3.21
N ALA A 250 5.29 3.07 -3.73
CA ALA A 250 6.52 3.45 -3.02
C ALA A 250 6.27 4.50 -1.93
N ASP A 251 5.16 5.25 -1.96
CA ASP A 251 4.90 6.42 -1.09
C ASP A 251 6.04 7.44 -1.08
N ALA A 252 6.76 7.52 -2.18
CA ALA A 252 7.92 8.39 -2.36
C ALA A 252 7.48 9.79 -2.82
N GLY A 253 6.82 10.53 -1.95
CA GLY A 253 6.23 11.81 -2.27
C GLY A 253 7.18 12.77 -2.97
N THR A 254 6.72 13.34 -4.08
CA THR A 254 7.43 14.33 -4.88
C THR A 254 6.83 15.71 -4.61
N PRO A 255 7.47 16.58 -3.80
CA PRO A 255 6.94 17.91 -3.49
C PRO A 255 6.66 18.78 -4.73
N GLU A 256 7.42 18.56 -5.79
CA GLU A 256 7.31 19.19 -7.11
C GLU A 256 7.37 18.12 -8.20
N PRO A 257 6.86 18.42 -9.43
CA PRO A 257 6.94 17.46 -10.53
C PRO A 257 8.38 17.12 -10.92
N VAL A 258 8.67 15.84 -11.01
CA VAL A 258 9.92 15.33 -11.60
C VAL A 258 9.71 15.20 -13.10
N VAL A 259 10.58 15.84 -13.88
CA VAL A 259 10.48 15.79 -15.35
C VAL A 259 11.40 14.70 -15.88
N ASN A 260 10.83 13.75 -16.61
CA ASN A 260 11.65 12.75 -17.29
C ASN A 260 12.53 13.44 -18.38
N PRO A 261 13.86 13.26 -18.35
CA PRO A 261 14.75 13.99 -19.25
C PRO A 261 14.64 13.59 -20.73
N ASP A 262 14.16 12.38 -21.01
CA ASP A 262 14.12 11.84 -22.37
C ASP A 262 12.78 12.12 -23.07
N THR A 263 11.67 12.14 -22.30
CA THR A 263 10.31 12.24 -22.83
C THR A 263 9.59 13.52 -22.46
N GLY A 264 10.03 14.22 -21.41
CA GLY A 264 9.35 15.39 -20.85
C GLY A 264 8.13 15.05 -20.00
N THR A 265 7.84 13.78 -19.74
CA THR A 265 6.74 13.33 -18.89
C THR A 265 6.87 13.91 -17.48
N LEU A 266 5.79 14.50 -16.96
CA LEU A 266 5.70 15.01 -15.59
C LEU A 266 5.34 13.87 -14.65
N ILE A 267 6.18 13.59 -13.64
CA ILE A 267 6.01 12.48 -12.70
C ILE A 267 5.75 13.01 -11.30
N MET A 268 4.70 12.53 -10.63
CA MET A 268 4.40 12.88 -9.24
C MET A 268 3.87 11.68 -8.45
N GLN A 269 4.15 11.66 -7.14
CA GLN A 269 3.61 10.72 -6.17
C GLN A 269 3.31 11.44 -4.86
N THR A 270 2.27 11.02 -4.10
CA THR A 270 2.05 11.49 -2.73
C THR A 270 2.79 10.62 -1.72
N TYR A 271 2.74 11.00 -0.44
CA TYR A 271 3.30 10.20 0.66
C TYR A 271 2.35 9.12 1.18
N GLY A 272 1.26 8.86 0.47
CA GLY A 272 0.27 7.85 0.87
C GLY A 272 -0.57 8.24 2.10
N GLN A 273 -1.37 7.28 2.57
CA GLN A 273 -2.18 7.30 3.79
C GLN A 273 -3.08 8.55 3.94
N ALA A 274 -3.61 9.04 2.83
CA ALA A 274 -4.46 10.24 2.78
C ALA A 274 -3.85 11.48 3.49
N THR A 275 -2.52 11.51 3.67
CA THR A 275 -1.81 12.63 4.33
C THR A 275 -1.70 13.86 3.46
N HIS A 276 -1.58 13.66 2.15
CA HIS A 276 -1.45 14.73 1.17
C HIS A 276 -2.37 14.49 -0.03
N LEU A 277 -2.92 15.57 -0.57
CA LEU A 277 -3.56 15.57 -1.89
C LEU A 277 -2.55 16.06 -2.92
N GLY A 278 -2.30 15.27 -3.94
CA GLY A 278 -1.50 15.70 -5.08
C GLY A 278 -2.27 16.71 -5.93
N TYR A 279 -1.60 17.75 -6.37
CA TYR A 279 -2.15 18.84 -7.18
C TYR A 279 -1.19 19.15 -8.33
N LEU A 280 -1.70 19.09 -9.55
CA LEU A 280 -0.97 19.48 -10.76
C LEU A 280 -1.89 20.31 -11.66
N GLN A 281 -1.59 21.59 -11.81
CA GLN A 281 -2.29 22.47 -12.75
C GLN A 281 -1.47 22.60 -14.03
N LEU A 282 -2.15 22.43 -15.17
CA LEU A 282 -1.56 22.49 -16.51
C LEU A 282 -2.23 23.58 -17.32
N THR A 283 -1.45 24.29 -18.14
CA THR A 283 -1.96 25.13 -19.21
C THR A 283 -1.69 24.44 -20.55
N LEU A 284 -2.74 24.19 -21.31
CA LEU A 284 -2.71 23.58 -22.63
C LEU A 284 -2.87 24.66 -23.70
N ASP A 285 -1.97 24.69 -24.66
CA ASP A 285 -2.11 25.53 -25.86
C ASP A 285 -3.39 25.21 -26.61
N GLY A 286 -4.21 26.20 -26.88
CA GLY A 286 -5.54 26.01 -27.44
C GLY A 286 -5.58 25.44 -28.88
N LYS A 287 -4.45 25.41 -29.60
CA LYS A 287 -4.32 24.90 -30.97
C LYS A 287 -3.61 23.55 -31.02
N THR A 288 -2.47 23.46 -30.33
CA THR A 288 -1.59 22.27 -30.37
C THR A 288 -1.90 21.26 -29.28
N ARG A 289 -2.64 21.70 -28.24
CA ARG A 289 -2.97 20.93 -27.02
C ARG A 289 -1.76 20.50 -26.20
N LYS A 290 -0.58 21.08 -26.48
CA LYS A 290 0.63 20.79 -25.72
C LYS A 290 0.63 21.55 -24.40
N ILE A 291 1.24 20.96 -23.38
CA ILE A 291 1.49 21.61 -22.10
C ILE A 291 2.48 22.76 -22.33
N THR A 292 2.09 23.99 -21.99
CA THR A 292 2.93 25.19 -22.08
C THR A 292 3.38 25.67 -20.73
N HIS A 293 2.63 25.34 -19.67
CA HIS A 293 2.99 25.67 -18.29
C HIS A 293 2.42 24.61 -17.35
N TYR A 294 3.10 24.38 -16.23
CA TYR A 294 2.63 23.55 -15.15
C TYR A 294 3.01 24.11 -13.77
N ASP A 295 2.15 23.87 -12.77
CA ASP A 295 2.39 24.11 -11.33
C ASP A 295 1.94 22.85 -10.58
N GLY A 296 2.88 22.18 -9.92
CA GLY A 296 2.61 20.94 -9.21
C GLY A 296 3.10 20.99 -7.76
N LYS A 297 2.33 20.43 -6.83
CA LYS A 297 2.66 20.37 -5.41
C LYS A 297 1.88 19.30 -4.68
N LEU A 298 2.34 18.95 -3.48
CA LEU A 298 1.60 18.13 -2.53
C LEU A 298 0.95 19.03 -1.48
N ILE A 299 -0.37 18.99 -1.35
CA ILE A 299 -1.13 19.78 -0.38
C ILE A 299 -1.34 18.92 0.87
N PRO A 300 -0.71 19.24 2.02
CA PRO A 300 -0.95 18.50 3.25
C PRO A 300 -2.40 18.67 3.69
N VAL A 301 -3.06 17.56 4.04
CA VAL A 301 -4.45 17.58 4.52
C VAL A 301 -4.44 17.95 6.00
N ASP A 302 -4.59 19.22 6.29
CA ASP A 302 -4.58 19.78 7.64
C ASP A 302 -6.00 19.80 8.23
N PRO A 303 -6.30 18.98 9.28
CA PRO A 303 -7.62 18.94 9.91
C PRO A 303 -8.03 20.24 10.59
N SER A 304 -7.10 21.13 10.92
CA SER A 304 -7.41 22.44 11.51
C SER A 304 -7.92 23.42 10.46
N ARG A 305 -7.55 23.22 9.20
CA ARG A 305 -7.94 24.07 8.07
C ARG A 305 -9.17 23.54 7.34
N TRP A 306 -9.24 22.23 7.13
CA TRP A 306 -10.35 21.59 6.44
C TRP A 306 -11.15 20.72 7.42
N GLY A 307 -12.34 21.19 7.81
CA GLY A 307 -13.25 20.40 8.61
C GLY A 307 -13.72 19.14 7.86
N PRO A 308 -14.19 18.11 8.59
CA PRO A 308 -14.58 16.86 7.99
C PRO A 308 -15.86 16.99 7.14
N ASP A 309 -15.87 16.38 5.97
CA ASP A 309 -17.07 16.28 5.12
C ASP A 309 -18.15 15.42 5.77
N LYS A 310 -19.36 15.98 5.90
CA LYS A 310 -20.48 15.35 6.61
C LYS A 310 -20.95 14.05 5.95
N ALA A 311 -20.91 13.95 4.62
CA ALA A 311 -21.36 12.75 3.92
C ALA A 311 -20.38 11.59 4.13
N VAL A 312 -19.09 11.88 4.13
CA VAL A 312 -18.03 10.91 4.44
C VAL A 312 -18.10 10.46 5.89
N VAL A 313 -18.22 11.41 6.85
CA VAL A 313 -18.39 11.10 8.29
C VAL A 313 -19.59 10.20 8.51
N GLY A 314 -20.77 10.58 7.99
CA GLY A 314 -21.98 9.78 8.16
C GLY A 314 -21.86 8.37 7.57
N LYS A 315 -21.09 8.21 6.48
CA LYS A 315 -20.82 6.90 5.88
C LYS A 315 -19.89 6.08 6.78
N LEU A 316 -18.81 6.65 7.29
CA LEU A 316 -17.89 5.99 8.23
C LEU A 316 -18.61 5.56 9.53
N GLU A 317 -19.40 6.45 10.12
CA GLU A 317 -20.18 6.15 11.33
C GLU A 317 -21.18 5.03 11.11
N ARG A 318 -21.88 5.05 9.96
CA ARG A 318 -22.78 3.96 9.58
C ARG A 318 -22.06 2.63 9.53
N TYR A 319 -20.91 2.54 8.85
CA TYR A 319 -20.16 1.30 8.76
C TYR A 319 -19.59 0.86 10.10
N ARG A 320 -19.05 1.77 10.91
CA ARG A 320 -18.61 1.50 12.28
C ARG A 320 -19.75 0.93 13.15
N SER A 321 -20.97 1.47 13.00
CA SER A 321 -22.14 0.97 13.74
C SER A 321 -22.65 -0.39 13.28
N MET A 322 -22.30 -0.85 12.07
CA MET A 322 -22.65 -2.18 11.58
C MET A 322 -21.78 -3.30 12.18
N TYR A 323 -20.63 -2.96 12.74
CA TYR A 323 -19.64 -3.90 13.29
C TYR A 323 -19.25 -3.52 14.74
N PRO A 324 -20.21 -3.43 15.68
CA PRO A 324 -19.92 -3.00 17.05
C PRO A 324 -19.00 -3.99 17.79
N GLU A 325 -18.95 -5.25 17.34
CA GLU A 325 -18.10 -6.29 17.91
C GLU A 325 -16.61 -5.95 17.83
N ILE A 326 -16.16 -5.17 16.84
CA ILE A 326 -14.74 -4.79 16.76
C ILE A 326 -14.30 -3.86 17.90
N MET A 327 -15.24 -3.21 18.56
CA MET A 327 -14.97 -2.34 19.71
C MET A 327 -14.90 -3.10 21.04
N VAL A 328 -15.17 -4.41 21.03
CA VAL A 328 -15.11 -5.26 22.23
C VAL A 328 -13.66 -5.39 22.68
N THR A 329 -13.41 -5.13 23.96
CA THR A 329 -12.11 -5.36 24.62
C THR A 329 -11.89 -6.86 24.76
N VAL A 330 -10.74 -7.35 24.31
CA VAL A 330 -10.36 -8.76 24.35
C VAL A 330 -9.26 -9.06 25.35
N GLY A 331 -8.58 -8.04 25.88
CA GLY A 331 -7.51 -8.17 26.87
C GLY A 331 -6.94 -6.82 27.23
N LYS A 332 -5.80 -6.84 27.92
CA LYS A 332 -5.05 -5.65 28.33
C LYS A 332 -3.56 -5.87 28.09
N THR A 333 -2.83 -4.78 27.86
CA THR A 333 -1.37 -4.74 27.86
C THR A 333 -0.86 -3.90 29.03
N GLU A 334 0.32 -4.22 29.55
CA GLU A 334 0.96 -3.43 30.60
C GLU A 334 1.51 -2.08 30.09
N ALA A 335 1.93 -2.04 28.81
CA ALA A 335 2.45 -0.85 28.13
C ALA A 335 2.12 -0.89 26.64
N GLN A 336 2.30 0.23 25.94
CA GLN A 336 2.24 0.27 24.49
C GLN A 336 3.36 -0.61 23.92
N MET A 337 3.02 -1.40 22.88
CA MET A 337 3.97 -2.21 22.14
C MET A 337 4.15 -1.60 20.75
N ASN A 338 5.39 -1.26 20.43
CA ASN A 338 5.71 -0.59 19.16
C ASN A 338 6.02 -1.63 18.09
N ARG A 339 5.50 -1.41 16.89
CA ARG A 339 5.96 -2.08 15.68
C ARG A 339 7.24 -1.42 15.17
N LYS A 340 8.04 -2.17 14.44
CA LYS A 340 9.21 -1.70 13.72
C LYS A 340 9.31 -2.40 12.38
N TYR A 341 9.74 -1.67 11.35
CA TYR A 341 9.85 -2.21 10.01
C TYR A 341 11.17 -2.98 9.80
N ILE A 342 12.29 -2.40 10.23
CA ILE A 342 13.64 -2.92 9.99
C ILE A 342 14.41 -3.26 11.26
N GLU A 343 13.79 -3.16 12.42
CA GLU A 343 14.36 -3.49 13.72
C GLU A 343 13.51 -4.53 14.43
N GLU A 344 14.07 -5.18 15.44
CA GLU A 344 13.31 -6.03 16.36
C GLU A 344 12.23 -5.21 17.08
N SER A 345 10.99 -5.68 17.08
CA SER A 345 9.85 -4.95 17.61
C SER A 345 9.07 -5.74 18.68
N ASP A 346 8.42 -4.99 19.60
CA ASP A 346 7.58 -5.61 20.64
C ASP A 346 6.40 -6.35 20.01
N VAL A 347 5.72 -5.72 19.05
CA VAL A 347 4.56 -6.34 18.36
C VAL A 347 4.99 -7.55 17.55
N GLY A 348 6.15 -7.47 16.89
CA GLY A 348 6.67 -8.59 16.11
C GLY A 348 7.05 -9.79 16.98
N ASN A 349 7.76 -9.53 18.08
CA ASN A 349 8.08 -10.58 19.05
C ASN A 349 6.81 -11.20 19.65
N LEU A 350 5.80 -10.37 19.99
CA LEU A 350 4.53 -10.86 20.52
C LEU A 350 3.82 -11.80 19.53
N PHE A 351 3.70 -11.41 18.27
CA PHE A 351 3.02 -12.24 17.28
C PHE A 351 3.78 -13.55 17.03
N ALA A 352 5.12 -13.49 16.94
CA ALA A 352 5.94 -14.69 16.79
C ALA A 352 5.81 -15.64 17.98
N ASP A 353 5.76 -15.11 19.23
CA ASP A 353 5.54 -15.90 20.44
C ASP A 353 4.14 -16.54 20.45
N ILE A 354 3.10 -15.77 20.09
CA ILE A 354 1.73 -16.28 19.98
C ILE A 354 1.67 -17.44 18.99
N PHE A 355 2.36 -17.34 17.86
CA PHE A 355 2.37 -18.41 16.86
C PHE A 355 3.00 -19.68 17.38
N VAL A 356 4.13 -19.55 18.10
CA VAL A 356 4.79 -20.71 18.74
C VAL A 356 3.89 -21.32 19.82
N GLU A 357 3.32 -20.51 20.71
CA GLU A 357 2.45 -21.00 21.80
C GLU A 357 1.21 -21.71 21.25
N ALA A 358 0.54 -21.09 20.27
CA ALA A 358 -0.71 -21.62 19.71
C ALA A 358 -0.50 -22.88 18.85
N SER A 359 0.65 -23.01 18.18
CA SER A 359 0.93 -24.13 17.26
C SER A 359 1.75 -25.25 17.87
N GLY A 360 2.51 -24.96 18.94
CA GLY A 360 3.53 -25.86 19.48
C GLY A 360 4.76 -26.00 18.55
N ALA A 361 4.95 -25.10 17.59
CA ALA A 361 6.10 -25.11 16.68
C ALA A 361 7.41 -24.72 17.39
N ASP A 362 8.54 -25.11 16.81
CA ASP A 362 9.87 -24.76 17.32
C ASP A 362 10.21 -23.29 17.13
N ILE A 363 9.72 -22.69 16.03
CA ILE A 363 10.05 -21.32 15.61
C ILE A 363 8.78 -20.64 15.12
N GLY A 364 8.61 -19.36 15.47
CA GLY A 364 7.58 -18.47 14.95
C GLY A 364 8.19 -17.36 14.11
N PHE A 365 7.59 -17.06 12.97
CA PHE A 365 7.96 -15.91 12.12
C PHE A 365 6.77 -15.03 11.82
N ILE A 366 7.00 -13.71 11.84
CA ILE A 366 6.09 -12.71 11.31
C ILE A 366 6.87 -11.65 10.54
N HIS A 367 6.36 -11.22 9.41
CA HIS A 367 6.99 -10.21 8.58
C HIS A 367 6.76 -8.80 9.16
N GLY A 368 7.82 -7.99 9.31
CA GLY A 368 7.72 -6.64 9.88
C GLY A 368 6.79 -5.72 9.08
N GLY A 369 6.78 -5.83 7.77
CA GLY A 369 5.87 -5.10 6.88
C GLY A 369 4.39 -5.47 7.03
N SER A 370 4.08 -6.65 7.55
CA SER A 370 2.69 -7.08 7.82
C SER A 370 2.09 -6.44 9.08
N LEU A 371 2.91 -5.82 9.91
CA LEU A 371 2.47 -5.16 11.14
C LEU A 371 2.23 -3.67 10.85
N ARG A 372 0.95 -3.25 10.81
CA ARG A 372 0.57 -1.93 10.32
C ARG A 372 0.34 -0.88 11.41
N LYS A 373 0.06 -1.29 12.66
CA LYS A 373 -0.11 -0.39 13.81
C LYS A 373 0.50 -0.95 15.08
N ASP A 374 0.79 -0.05 16.02
CA ASP A 374 1.18 -0.37 17.39
C ASP A 374 -0.02 -0.95 18.16
N ILE A 375 0.26 -1.77 19.18
CA ILE A 375 -0.77 -2.20 20.13
C ILE A 375 -0.77 -1.21 21.31
N PRO A 376 -1.95 -0.61 21.67
CA PRO A 376 -2.03 0.41 22.70
C PRO A 376 -1.75 -0.14 24.11
N ALA A 377 -1.35 0.73 25.02
CA ALA A 377 -1.30 0.42 26.46
C ALA A 377 -2.73 0.32 27.04
N GLY A 378 -2.93 -0.57 27.98
CA GLY A 378 -4.22 -0.78 28.66
C GLY A 378 -5.15 -1.66 27.84
N ASN A 379 -6.43 -1.28 27.70
CA ASN A 379 -7.44 -2.11 27.02
C ASN A 379 -7.12 -2.28 25.54
N VAL A 380 -7.10 -3.52 25.06
CA VAL A 380 -6.94 -3.89 23.66
C VAL A 380 -8.28 -4.40 23.12
N ARG A 381 -8.75 -3.80 22.05
CA ARG A 381 -9.99 -4.15 21.37
C ARG A 381 -9.71 -4.99 20.15
N ILE A 382 -10.73 -5.65 19.63
CA ILE A 382 -10.63 -6.41 18.37
C ILE A 382 -10.10 -5.52 17.24
N VAL A 383 -10.61 -4.27 17.12
CA VAL A 383 -10.16 -3.33 16.08
C VAL A 383 -8.66 -3.03 16.16
N ASP A 384 -8.10 -2.95 17.36
CA ASP A 384 -6.68 -2.66 17.55
C ASP A 384 -5.81 -3.79 16.96
N ILE A 385 -6.26 -5.05 17.13
CA ILE A 385 -5.60 -6.24 16.56
C ILE A 385 -5.80 -6.29 15.04
N LEU A 386 -7.02 -6.02 14.55
CA LEU A 386 -7.33 -6.03 13.12
C LEU A 386 -6.60 -4.93 12.35
N ASP A 387 -6.37 -3.78 12.98
CA ASP A 387 -5.58 -2.70 12.38
C ASP A 387 -4.06 -2.98 12.49
N THR A 388 -3.63 -3.72 13.51
CA THR A 388 -2.22 -4.16 13.62
C THR A 388 -1.90 -5.21 12.57
N TYR A 389 -2.80 -6.16 12.32
CA TYR A 389 -2.69 -7.17 11.28
C TYR A 389 -3.97 -7.24 10.44
N PRO A 390 -4.10 -6.43 9.38
CA PRO A 390 -5.34 -6.28 8.62
C PRO A 390 -5.62 -7.41 7.62
N PHE A 391 -4.67 -8.32 7.40
CA PHE A 391 -4.74 -9.37 6.38
C PHE A 391 -5.64 -10.55 6.78
N VAL A 392 -6.04 -11.37 5.77
CA VAL A 392 -7.02 -12.45 5.95
C VAL A 392 -6.42 -13.85 5.93
N ASP A 393 -5.11 -13.96 5.87
CA ASP A 393 -4.42 -15.24 5.79
C ASP A 393 -4.37 -15.99 7.13
N ASP A 394 -4.00 -17.26 7.05
CA ASP A 394 -3.95 -18.19 8.17
C ASP A 394 -2.52 -18.31 8.72
N VAL A 395 -2.37 -18.77 9.95
CA VAL A 395 -1.09 -19.24 10.48
C VAL A 395 -0.87 -20.68 10.00
N ILE A 396 0.16 -20.86 9.18
CA ILE A 396 0.54 -22.14 8.58
C ILE A 396 1.72 -22.75 9.34
N ILE A 397 1.66 -24.05 9.60
CA ILE A 397 2.77 -24.80 10.20
C ILE A 397 3.52 -25.51 9.06
N LYS A 398 4.83 -25.31 8.98
CA LYS A 398 5.70 -25.90 7.97
C LYS A 398 6.87 -26.66 8.59
N GLN A 399 7.41 -27.62 7.88
CA GLN A 399 8.66 -28.28 8.24
C GLN A 399 9.78 -27.71 7.37
N MET A 400 10.78 -27.10 8.01
CA MET A 400 11.93 -26.49 7.35
C MET A 400 13.24 -27.05 7.94
N ASN A 401 14.25 -27.18 7.09
CA ASN A 401 15.60 -27.47 7.58
C ASN A 401 16.34 -26.16 7.94
N GLY A 402 17.49 -26.28 8.63
CA GLY A 402 18.26 -25.13 9.09
C GLY A 402 18.82 -24.27 7.95
N ASP A 403 19.10 -24.85 6.77
CA ASP A 403 19.47 -24.08 5.58
C ASP A 403 18.30 -23.21 5.08
N GLN A 404 17.10 -23.74 5.00
CA GLN A 404 15.91 -22.99 4.62
C GLN A 404 15.62 -21.85 5.61
N VAL A 405 15.73 -22.11 6.92
CA VAL A 405 15.59 -21.07 7.97
C VAL A 405 16.64 -19.97 7.79
N ARG A 406 17.91 -20.36 7.57
CA ARG A 406 19.00 -19.40 7.34
C ARG A 406 18.76 -18.55 6.09
N ARG A 407 18.32 -19.14 4.99
CA ARG A 407 18.01 -18.40 3.73
C ARG A 407 16.88 -17.40 3.94
N ALA A 408 15.82 -17.76 4.69
CA ALA A 408 14.74 -16.83 5.03
C ALA A 408 15.27 -15.63 5.83
N LEU A 409 16.12 -15.86 6.82
CA LEU A 409 16.71 -14.80 7.63
C LEU A 409 17.72 -13.95 6.85
N GLU A 410 18.51 -14.52 5.94
CA GLU A 410 19.39 -13.75 5.05
C GLU A 410 18.58 -12.85 4.08
N GLN A 411 17.45 -13.35 3.55
CA GLN A 411 16.52 -12.56 2.75
C GLN A 411 15.97 -11.38 3.58
N SER A 412 15.54 -11.64 4.79
CA SER A 412 15.05 -10.62 5.74
C SER A 412 16.09 -9.52 6.00
N LEU A 413 17.37 -9.88 6.12
CA LEU A 413 18.46 -8.94 6.36
C LEU A 413 18.83 -8.07 5.13
N THR A 414 18.15 -8.21 3.99
CA THR A 414 18.23 -7.22 2.91
C THR A 414 17.47 -5.94 3.26
N PHE A 415 16.48 -6.03 4.14
CA PHE A 415 15.56 -4.97 4.57
C PHE A 415 14.63 -4.45 3.47
N GLU A 416 14.70 -4.98 2.27
CA GLU A 416 13.88 -4.52 1.13
C GLU A 416 12.37 -4.59 1.40
N ARG A 417 11.97 -5.54 2.26
CA ARG A 417 10.56 -5.78 2.62
C ARG A 417 10.32 -5.84 4.12
N GLY A 418 11.21 -5.26 4.92
CA GLY A 418 11.16 -5.30 6.37
C GLY A 418 11.87 -6.51 6.99
N LEU A 419 12.08 -6.46 8.29
CA LEU A 419 12.75 -7.51 9.06
C LEU A 419 11.75 -8.59 9.47
N LEU A 420 12.09 -9.88 9.28
CA LEU A 420 11.36 -10.97 9.94
C LEU A 420 11.54 -10.89 11.44
N GLN A 421 10.45 -10.80 12.16
CA GLN A 421 10.40 -10.94 13.61
C GLN A 421 10.31 -12.43 13.94
N LEU A 422 10.93 -12.86 15.02
CA LEU A 422 11.11 -14.28 15.30
C LEU A 422 10.89 -14.66 16.77
N SER A 423 10.51 -15.91 16.98
CA SER A 423 10.50 -16.59 18.27
C SER A 423 11.20 -17.93 18.15
N GLY A 424 11.85 -18.39 19.24
CA GLY A 424 12.53 -19.69 19.29
C GLY A 424 13.96 -19.70 18.73
N LEU A 425 14.49 -18.57 18.26
CA LEU A 425 15.86 -18.41 17.74
C LEU A 425 16.53 -17.16 18.34
N GLU A 426 17.87 -17.16 18.34
CA GLU A 426 18.69 -15.98 18.54
C GLU A 426 19.56 -15.75 17.30
N LEU A 427 19.46 -14.54 16.73
CA LEU A 427 20.15 -14.12 15.51
C LEU A 427 21.17 -13.02 15.81
N THR A 428 22.42 -13.19 15.40
CA THR A 428 23.42 -12.13 15.38
C THR A 428 23.82 -11.87 13.93
N TYR A 429 23.82 -10.62 13.50
CA TYR A 429 24.12 -10.24 12.11
C TYR A 429 25.02 -9.00 12.02
N ASP A 430 25.63 -8.84 10.84
CA ASP A 430 26.55 -7.74 10.52
C ASP A 430 26.24 -7.23 9.10
N LEU A 431 25.71 -6.02 9.01
CA LEU A 431 25.27 -5.40 7.77
C LEU A 431 26.43 -4.97 6.84
N GLN A 432 27.67 -4.91 7.35
CA GLN A 432 28.85 -4.68 6.50
C GLN A 432 29.20 -5.91 5.64
N ARG A 433 28.68 -7.09 5.98
CA ARG A 433 28.87 -8.28 5.16
C ARG A 433 28.02 -8.17 3.89
N PRO A 434 28.43 -8.85 2.81
CA PRO A 434 27.63 -8.94 1.60
C PRO A 434 26.21 -9.44 1.89
N GLN A 435 25.23 -8.98 1.13
CA GLN A 435 23.86 -9.51 1.16
C GLN A 435 23.90 -11.05 1.03
N PHE A 436 22.96 -11.71 1.71
CA PHE A 436 22.88 -13.18 1.81
C PHE A 436 24.08 -13.87 2.49
N LYS A 437 24.91 -13.10 3.24
CA LYS A 437 26.02 -13.57 4.08
C LYS A 437 26.15 -12.74 5.35
N ARG A 438 25.07 -12.10 5.79
CA ARG A 438 25.04 -11.16 6.92
C ARG A 438 24.94 -11.85 8.28
N ILE A 439 24.46 -13.09 8.34
CA ILE A 439 24.35 -13.85 9.59
C ILE A 439 25.75 -14.17 10.13
N VAL A 440 26.01 -13.72 11.35
CA VAL A 440 27.24 -14.04 12.12
C VAL A 440 27.03 -15.30 12.94
N SER A 441 25.90 -15.38 13.64
CA SER A 441 25.51 -16.55 14.45
C SER A 441 24.00 -16.72 14.40
N LEU A 442 23.55 -17.97 14.36
CA LEU A 442 22.16 -18.38 14.47
C LEU A 442 22.11 -19.53 15.48
N THR A 443 21.41 -19.31 16.60
CA THR A 443 21.32 -20.31 17.69
C THR A 443 19.88 -20.55 18.10
N ARG A 444 19.64 -21.71 18.70
CA ARG A 444 18.40 -22.09 19.39
C ARG A 444 18.75 -22.67 20.74
N GLY A 445 18.31 -22.01 21.82
CA GLY A 445 18.66 -22.45 23.17
C GLY A 445 20.19 -22.58 23.38
N GLY A 446 20.97 -21.63 22.84
CA GLY A 446 22.44 -21.59 22.95
C GLY A 446 23.18 -22.59 22.04
N LYS A 447 22.50 -23.40 21.20
CA LYS A 447 23.13 -24.33 20.26
C LYS A 447 23.08 -23.76 18.84
N LEU A 448 24.17 -23.89 18.09
CA LEU A 448 24.22 -23.47 16.69
C LEU A 448 23.20 -24.25 15.86
N VAL A 449 22.51 -23.55 14.99
CA VAL A 449 21.61 -24.13 13.99
C VAL A 449 22.44 -24.64 12.80
N MET A 450 22.41 -25.95 12.59
CA MET A 450 23.09 -26.62 11.49
C MET A 450 22.17 -26.74 10.27
N ALA A 451 22.75 -26.86 9.08
CA ALA A 451 21.97 -26.88 7.83
C ALA A 451 20.91 -28.00 7.77
N ASP A 452 21.22 -29.16 8.33
CA ASP A 452 20.36 -30.36 8.30
C ASP A 452 19.41 -30.47 9.51
N ASP A 453 19.50 -29.56 10.50
CA ASP A 453 18.56 -29.53 11.63
C ASP A 453 17.14 -29.37 11.11
N GLN A 454 16.19 -30.05 11.74
CA GLN A 454 14.77 -29.99 11.34
C GLN A 454 13.96 -29.22 12.35
N PHE A 455 13.13 -28.30 11.86
CA PHE A 455 12.29 -27.45 12.70
C PHE A 455 10.86 -27.43 12.18
N THR A 456 9.91 -27.36 13.10
CA THR A 456 8.55 -26.94 12.82
C THR A 456 8.48 -25.41 12.92
N ILE A 457 7.94 -24.77 11.88
CA ILE A 457 7.86 -23.32 11.76
C ILE A 457 6.39 -22.91 11.71
N SER A 458 5.99 -21.91 12.49
CA SER A 458 4.68 -21.25 12.34
C SER A 458 4.86 -19.86 11.74
N ALA A 459 4.14 -19.58 10.65
CA ALA A 459 4.22 -18.32 9.93
C ALA A 459 2.90 -18.00 9.20
N PRO A 460 2.62 -16.72 8.86
CA PRO A 460 1.48 -16.37 8.03
C PRO A 460 1.50 -17.03 6.67
N GLY A 461 0.31 -17.25 6.10
CA GLY A 461 0.10 -17.82 4.76
C GLY A 461 0.85 -17.05 3.69
N PHE A 462 0.90 -15.73 3.80
CA PHE A 462 1.69 -14.85 2.93
C PHE A 462 3.16 -15.32 2.78
N LEU A 463 3.87 -15.48 3.90
CA LEU A 463 5.24 -16.01 3.88
C LEU A 463 5.28 -17.47 3.40
N SER A 464 4.33 -18.27 3.85
CA SER A 464 4.27 -19.71 3.55
C SER A 464 4.14 -20.00 2.05
N GLU A 465 3.52 -19.10 1.30
CA GLU A 465 3.36 -19.15 -0.16
C GLU A 465 4.48 -18.44 -0.93
N GLY A 466 5.42 -17.79 -0.26
CA GLY A 466 6.56 -17.10 -0.88
C GLY A 466 6.32 -15.62 -1.18
N GLY A 467 5.38 -14.98 -0.49
CA GLY A 467 5.20 -13.53 -0.55
C GLY A 467 6.51 -12.80 -0.25
N ASP A 468 6.69 -11.62 -0.81
CA ASP A 468 7.92 -10.81 -0.72
C ASP A 468 9.19 -11.60 -1.09
N LEU A 469 9.05 -12.54 -2.04
CA LEU A 469 10.13 -13.35 -2.59
C LEU A 469 10.82 -14.30 -1.58
N TYR A 470 10.18 -14.63 -0.46
CA TYR A 470 10.68 -15.60 0.53
C TYR A 470 10.62 -17.03 -0.01
N SER A 471 11.47 -17.37 -0.98
CA SER A 471 11.47 -18.65 -1.72
C SER A 471 11.69 -19.89 -0.86
N SER A 472 12.35 -19.77 0.29
CA SER A 472 12.62 -20.90 1.19
C SER A 472 11.35 -21.49 1.84
N PHE A 473 10.28 -20.70 1.99
CA PHE A 473 9.03 -21.20 2.56
C PHE A 473 8.24 -22.10 1.60
N PRO A 474 7.96 -21.74 0.33
CA PRO A 474 7.26 -22.66 -0.58
C PRO A 474 8.03 -23.95 -0.89
N GLU A 475 9.37 -23.95 -0.77
CA GLU A 475 10.19 -25.17 -0.88
C GLU A 475 9.96 -26.15 0.29
N SER A 476 9.33 -25.72 1.38
CA SER A 476 9.10 -26.53 2.57
C SER A 476 7.70 -27.16 2.59
N VAL A 477 7.53 -28.20 3.41
CA VAL A 477 6.27 -28.94 3.50
C VAL A 477 5.35 -28.32 4.52
N ALA A 478 4.11 -27.97 4.13
CA ALA A 478 3.06 -27.57 5.06
C ALA A 478 2.52 -28.82 5.79
N ILE A 479 2.48 -28.76 7.12
CA ILE A 479 2.04 -29.87 7.99
C ILE A 479 0.85 -29.52 8.87
N GLY A 480 0.42 -28.25 8.89
CA GLY A 480 -0.73 -27.81 9.67
C GLY A 480 -1.18 -26.39 9.35
N ASN A 481 -2.37 -26.05 9.86
CA ASN A 481 -2.98 -24.74 9.82
C ASN A 481 -3.78 -24.59 11.12
N ILE A 482 -3.60 -23.45 11.83
CA ILE A 482 -4.28 -23.20 13.11
C ILE A 482 -5.30 -22.06 13.03
N GLY A 483 -5.66 -21.63 11.83
CA GLY A 483 -6.70 -20.62 11.59
C GLY A 483 -6.13 -19.22 11.32
N LYS A 484 -7.05 -18.26 11.22
CA LYS A 484 -6.72 -16.87 10.87
C LYS A 484 -5.76 -16.23 11.86
N VAL A 485 -4.73 -15.55 11.34
CA VAL A 485 -3.75 -14.82 12.18
C VAL A 485 -4.46 -13.94 13.21
N SER A 486 -5.40 -13.10 12.77
CA SER A 486 -6.12 -12.20 13.68
C SER A 486 -6.93 -12.94 14.75
N GLU A 487 -7.53 -14.09 14.43
CA GLU A 487 -8.30 -14.91 15.39
C GLU A 487 -7.39 -15.57 16.41
N VAL A 488 -6.24 -16.10 15.99
CA VAL A 488 -5.24 -16.68 16.87
C VAL A 488 -4.75 -15.64 17.89
N VAL A 489 -4.46 -14.41 17.42
CA VAL A 489 -4.04 -13.30 18.30
C VAL A 489 -5.17 -12.88 19.25
N ILE A 490 -6.41 -12.74 18.76
CA ILE A 490 -7.59 -12.40 19.59
C ILE A 490 -7.80 -13.46 20.68
N GLN A 491 -7.67 -14.74 20.37
CA GLN A 491 -7.82 -15.82 21.36
C GLN A 491 -6.71 -15.79 22.42
N TYR A 492 -5.48 -15.50 22.02
CA TYR A 492 -4.39 -15.30 22.95
C TYR A 492 -4.69 -14.18 23.97
N PHE A 493 -5.13 -13.01 23.50
CA PHE A 493 -5.51 -11.89 24.38
C PHE A 493 -6.67 -12.27 25.33
N ARG A 494 -7.66 -13.04 24.87
CA ARG A 494 -8.77 -13.53 25.73
C ARG A 494 -8.33 -14.54 26.78
N GLY A 495 -7.25 -15.26 26.52
CA GLY A 495 -6.67 -16.23 27.45
C GLY A 495 -5.78 -15.63 28.55
N HIS A 496 -5.40 -14.34 28.40
CA HIS A 496 -4.45 -13.67 29.30
C HIS A 496 -5.09 -12.42 29.92
N GLU A 497 -5.03 -12.32 31.28
CA GLU A 497 -5.55 -11.15 31.99
C GLU A 497 -4.82 -9.86 31.60
N VAL A 498 -3.48 -9.92 31.53
CA VAL A 498 -2.61 -8.85 31.07
C VAL A 498 -1.49 -9.44 30.23
N VAL A 499 -1.37 -8.98 28.98
CA VAL A 499 -0.28 -9.35 28.08
C VAL A 499 0.93 -8.46 28.35
N LYS A 500 2.06 -9.07 28.66
CA LYS A 500 3.33 -8.38 28.92
C LYS A 500 4.04 -8.03 27.63
N VAL A 501 4.87 -6.99 27.69
CA VAL A 501 5.79 -6.66 26.59
C VAL A 501 6.82 -7.79 26.48
N PRO A 502 7.00 -8.41 25.30
CA PRO A 502 8.00 -9.47 25.12
C PRO A 502 9.42 -8.95 25.31
N GLU A 503 10.30 -9.83 25.78
CA GLU A 503 11.74 -9.52 25.87
C GLU A 503 12.33 -9.32 24.48
N ARG A 504 13.19 -8.30 24.34
CA ARG A 504 14.00 -8.01 23.16
C ARG A 504 15.39 -8.64 23.27
N GLY A 505 16.16 -8.57 22.18
CA GLY A 505 17.53 -9.06 22.09
C GLY A 505 17.65 -10.41 21.40
N ARG A 506 16.56 -10.85 20.73
CA ARG A 506 16.56 -12.05 19.88
C ARG A 506 17.32 -11.83 18.59
N GLN A 507 17.43 -10.57 18.15
CA GLN A 507 18.11 -10.15 16.92
C GLN A 507 19.12 -9.05 17.26
N LYS A 508 20.42 -9.38 17.15
CA LYS A 508 21.51 -8.48 17.51
C LYS A 508 22.28 -8.03 16.28
N ASP A 509 22.25 -6.72 16.00
CA ASP A 509 23.14 -6.08 15.02
C ASP A 509 24.51 -5.79 15.69
N VAL A 510 25.58 -6.36 15.14
CA VAL A 510 26.95 -6.14 15.60
C VAL A 510 27.78 -5.27 14.64
N THR A 511 27.12 -4.63 13.69
CA THR A 511 27.76 -3.77 12.67
C THR A 511 28.56 -2.62 13.29
N ALA A 512 28.01 -1.95 14.31
CA ALA A 512 28.65 -0.82 14.99
C ALA A 512 29.77 -1.22 15.96
N GLU A 513 29.67 -2.40 16.61
CA GLU A 513 30.66 -2.87 17.60
C GLU A 513 32.06 -3.05 17.01
N LYS A 514 32.19 -3.24 15.68
CA LYS A 514 33.48 -3.36 14.98
C LYS A 514 34.13 -2.03 14.63
N ASN A 515 33.36 -0.95 14.54
CA ASN A 515 33.88 0.38 14.22
C ASN A 515 34.57 1.03 15.42
N GLU A 516 34.28 0.58 16.68
CA GLU A 516 34.94 1.05 17.88
C GLU A 516 36.23 0.30 18.19
N GLN A 517 36.52 -0.81 17.49
CA GLN A 517 37.72 -1.65 17.72
C GLN A 517 38.80 -1.46 16.64
N ASN A 518 38.57 -0.66 15.61
CA ASN A 518 39.52 -0.27 14.55
C ASN A 518 39.80 1.25 14.64
#